data_e72dc0b9eaf503f87be8bc57d3f885aa
#
_entry.id   e72dc0b9eaf503f87be8bc57d3f885aa
#
_cell.length_a   1.000
_cell.length_b   1.000
_cell.length_c   1.000
_cell.angle_alpha   90.00
_cell.angle_beta   90.00
_cell.angle_gamma   90.00
#
_symmetry.space_group_name_H-M   'P 1'
#
loop_
_entity.id
_entity.type
_entity.pdbx_description
1 polymer ?
#
loop_
_entity_poly.entity_id
_entity_poly.type
_entity_poly.pdbx_seq_one_letter_code
_entity_poly.pdbx_strand_id
1 'polypeptide(L)'
;AVPPAPRRKHACELAGLATMPVIVRDIDRDAATIIMVDSNLQRENILPSERAKAYKMKMEAIKRQGARTDLTSPKISAKFRSDDEVGQDAGVSGDTIRNYIALTQLVPELQQMVDEKKIALSPAYQLAALTPKEQGLLLETIDSEQTTPSLSQAQRMKKLSQSGELNEDTMLSIMMEQKKPEKNDITLSGEKLRKYFPRSYTPFQIENTIFKLLDAWQKKRQRDQSR
;
A
#
# COMPACT_ATOMS: atom_id res chain seq x y z
N ALA A 1 11.67 30.34 -7.76
CA ALA A 1 10.45 30.05 -8.52
C ALA A 1 10.38 28.55 -8.81
N VAL A 2 9.28 27.91 -8.48
CA VAL A 2 9.02 26.52 -8.89
C VAL A 2 8.72 26.57 -10.39
N PRO A 3 9.42 25.78 -11.23
CA PRO A 3 9.13 25.76 -12.66
C PRO A 3 7.69 25.28 -12.87
N PRO A 4 6.96 25.83 -13.85
CA PRO A 4 5.63 25.36 -14.20
C PRO A 4 5.70 23.87 -14.51
N ALA A 5 4.61 23.13 -14.20
CA ALA A 5 4.54 21.71 -14.47
C ALA A 5 5.06 21.40 -15.87
N PRO A 6 6.09 20.57 -16.05
CA PRO A 6 6.81 20.43 -17.32
C PRO A 6 5.88 20.04 -18.47
N ARG A 7 4.78 19.32 -18.20
CA ARG A 7 3.76 18.97 -19.20
C ARG A 7 3.00 20.16 -19.77
N ARG A 8 2.61 21.14 -18.92
CA ARG A 8 1.89 22.34 -19.38
C ARG A 8 2.79 23.23 -20.21
N LYS A 9 4.04 23.40 -19.76
CA LYS A 9 5.06 24.15 -20.53
C LYS A 9 5.27 23.50 -21.90
N HIS A 10 5.50 22.21 -21.93
CA HIS A 10 5.70 21.47 -23.19
C HIS A 10 4.47 21.51 -24.10
N ALA A 11 3.26 21.42 -23.55
CA ALA A 11 2.03 21.57 -24.34
C ALA A 11 1.91 22.97 -24.97
N CYS A 12 2.28 24.04 -24.26
CA CYS A 12 2.31 25.39 -24.80
C CYS A 12 3.37 25.52 -25.90
N GLU A 13 4.54 24.93 -25.75
CA GLU A 13 5.59 24.90 -26.76
C GLU A 13 5.10 24.19 -28.04
N LEU A 14 4.45 23.01 -27.91
CA LEU A 14 3.86 22.28 -29.04
C LEU A 14 2.72 23.05 -29.71
N ALA A 15 1.95 23.83 -28.95
CA ALA A 15 0.89 24.67 -29.47
C ALA A 15 1.38 26.00 -30.08
N GLY A 16 2.69 26.27 -30.10
CA GLY A 16 3.28 27.48 -30.62
C GLY A 16 2.98 28.76 -29.83
N LEU A 17 2.57 28.59 -28.54
CA LEU A 17 2.29 29.74 -27.67
C LEU A 17 3.59 30.36 -27.15
N ALA A 18 3.80 31.66 -27.45
CA ALA A 18 4.97 32.39 -27.01
C ALA A 18 5.01 32.63 -25.48
N THR A 19 3.86 32.67 -24.82
CA THR A 19 3.73 32.92 -23.38
C THR A 19 2.68 32.01 -22.76
N MET A 20 2.85 31.77 -21.46
CA MET A 20 1.91 31.00 -20.66
C MET A 20 1.55 31.77 -19.38
N PRO A 21 0.26 31.88 -19.00
CA PRO A 21 -0.12 32.48 -17.73
C PRO A 21 0.40 31.67 -16.56
N VAL A 22 1.10 32.32 -15.62
CA VAL A 22 1.67 31.71 -14.42
C VAL A 22 1.36 32.55 -13.19
N ILE A 23 1.20 31.87 -12.03
CA ILE A 23 1.11 32.52 -10.74
C ILE A 23 2.49 32.47 -10.09
N VAL A 24 3.13 33.63 -9.90
CA VAL A 24 4.40 33.71 -9.19
C VAL A 24 4.12 33.89 -7.70
N ARG A 25 4.72 33.05 -6.86
CA ARG A 25 4.65 33.14 -5.40
C ARG A 25 6.05 33.24 -4.83
N ASP A 26 6.22 34.11 -3.84
CA ASP A 26 7.46 34.18 -3.06
C ASP A 26 7.34 33.23 -1.88
N ILE A 27 7.88 32.04 -2.05
CA ILE A 27 7.85 30.93 -1.08
C ILE A 27 9.22 30.26 -1.02
N ASP A 28 9.55 29.70 0.13
CA ASP A 28 10.79 28.97 0.27
C ASP A 28 10.77 27.65 -0.52
N ARG A 29 11.92 26.98 -0.63
CA ARG A 29 12.07 25.76 -1.40
C ARG A 29 11.26 24.61 -0.82
N ASP A 30 11.17 24.49 0.51
CA ASP A 30 10.48 23.38 1.16
C ASP A 30 8.96 23.56 1.03
N ALA A 31 8.43 24.78 1.21
CA ALA A 31 7.03 25.10 0.94
C ALA A 31 6.66 24.85 -0.53
N ALA A 32 7.54 25.22 -1.45
CA ALA A 32 7.36 24.96 -2.87
C ALA A 32 7.31 23.45 -3.18
N THR A 33 8.15 22.66 -2.51
CA THR A 33 8.16 21.19 -2.65
C THR A 33 6.86 20.59 -2.15
N ILE A 34 6.35 21.02 -0.99
CA ILE A 34 5.08 20.53 -0.43
C ILE A 34 3.93 20.80 -1.40
N ILE A 35 3.78 22.03 -1.88
CA ILE A 35 2.73 22.40 -2.84
C ILE A 35 2.81 21.57 -4.13
N MET A 36 4.02 21.36 -4.65
CA MET A 36 4.24 20.54 -5.84
C MET A 36 3.82 19.07 -5.60
N VAL A 37 4.19 18.50 -4.46
CA VAL A 37 3.85 17.11 -4.10
C VAL A 37 2.35 16.97 -3.93
N ASP A 38 1.68 17.87 -3.20
CA ASP A 38 0.25 17.84 -2.98
C ASP A 38 -0.53 17.91 -4.30
N SER A 39 -0.12 18.83 -5.21
CA SER A 39 -0.70 18.90 -6.55
C SER A 39 -0.53 17.61 -7.36
N ASN A 40 0.54 16.87 -7.16
CA ASN A 40 0.77 15.58 -7.81
C ASN A 40 -0.06 14.45 -7.16
N LEU A 41 -0.18 14.45 -5.83
CA LEU A 41 -0.94 13.45 -5.08
C LEU A 41 -2.47 13.51 -5.33
N GLN A 42 -2.98 14.63 -5.85
CA GLN A 42 -4.39 14.79 -6.23
C GLN A 42 -4.74 14.15 -7.58
N ARG A 43 -3.79 13.54 -8.28
CA ARG A 43 -4.07 12.86 -9.54
C ARG A 43 -4.76 11.51 -9.28
N GLU A 44 -5.73 11.14 -10.13
CA GLU A 44 -6.51 9.91 -9.97
C GLU A 44 -5.66 8.63 -10.12
N ASN A 45 -4.66 8.63 -11.01
CA ASN A 45 -3.85 7.45 -11.33
C ASN A 45 -2.37 7.70 -11.03
N ILE A 46 -1.98 7.54 -9.76
CA ILE A 46 -0.59 7.61 -9.31
C ILE A 46 -0.10 6.21 -9.03
N LEU A 47 1.05 5.85 -9.60
CA LEU A 47 1.69 4.58 -9.30
C LEU A 47 2.14 4.49 -7.83
N PRO A 48 2.11 3.30 -7.21
CA PRO A 48 2.58 3.12 -5.83
C PRO A 48 3.99 3.65 -5.60
N SER A 49 4.93 3.43 -6.52
CA SER A 49 6.29 3.93 -6.44
C SER A 49 6.38 5.47 -6.52
N GLU A 50 5.56 6.10 -7.37
CA GLU A 50 5.47 7.56 -7.45
C GLU A 50 4.91 8.16 -6.17
N ARG A 51 3.84 7.55 -5.62
CA ARG A 51 3.23 7.96 -4.35
C ARG A 51 4.22 7.83 -3.19
N ALA A 52 5.01 6.75 -3.16
CA ALA A 52 6.05 6.55 -2.17
C ALA A 52 7.11 7.65 -2.20
N LYS A 53 7.61 8.00 -3.39
CA LYS A 53 8.57 9.09 -3.60
C LYS A 53 7.97 10.46 -3.20
N ALA A 54 6.72 10.71 -3.56
CA ALA A 54 5.99 11.93 -3.22
C ALA A 54 5.88 12.12 -1.70
N TYR A 55 5.43 11.09 -0.97
CA TYR A 55 5.36 11.14 0.49
C TYR A 55 6.74 11.31 1.14
N LYS A 56 7.77 10.64 0.64
CA LYS A 56 9.14 10.81 1.12
C LYS A 56 9.61 12.25 0.97
N MET A 57 9.42 12.85 -0.22
CA MET A 57 9.79 14.25 -0.48
C MET A 57 9.04 15.22 0.43
N LYS A 58 7.73 15.03 0.62
CA LYS A 58 6.91 15.88 1.51
C LYS A 58 7.39 15.79 2.95
N MET A 59 7.61 14.57 3.45
CA MET A 59 8.09 14.35 4.82
C MET A 59 9.47 14.97 5.06
N GLU A 60 10.38 14.87 4.10
CA GLU A 60 11.70 15.49 4.19
C GLU A 60 11.63 17.02 4.19
N ALA A 61 10.72 17.61 3.40
CA ALA A 61 10.50 19.05 3.39
C ALA A 61 9.94 19.55 4.73
N ILE A 62 8.94 18.87 5.30
CA ILE A 62 8.36 19.21 6.61
C ILE A 62 9.41 19.08 7.72
N LYS A 63 10.23 18.03 7.72
CA LYS A 63 11.32 17.87 8.70
C LYS A 63 12.34 19.03 8.63
N ARG A 64 12.68 19.49 7.43
CA ARG A 64 13.60 20.63 7.26
C ARG A 64 12.98 21.95 7.74
N GLN A 65 11.69 22.16 7.52
CA GLN A 65 10.96 23.32 8.04
C GLN A 65 10.90 23.29 9.57
N GLY A 66 10.57 22.14 10.18
CA GLY A 66 10.53 21.96 11.63
C GLY A 66 11.89 22.23 12.30
N ALA A 67 12.99 21.77 11.72
CA ALA A 67 14.33 22.01 12.23
C ALA A 67 14.74 23.50 12.20
N ARG A 68 14.18 24.31 11.26
CA ARG A 68 14.42 25.77 11.23
C ARG A 68 13.64 26.52 12.29
N THR A 69 12.46 26.03 12.67
CA THR A 69 11.61 26.68 13.70
C THR A 69 12.13 26.45 15.12
N ASP A 70 12.78 25.32 15.37
CA ASP A 70 13.36 25.00 16.70
C ASP A 70 14.50 25.96 17.13
N LEU A 71 15.08 26.72 16.19
CA LEU A 71 16.12 27.73 16.49
C LEU A 71 15.57 29.06 16.97
N THR A 72 14.26 29.31 16.87
CA THR A 72 13.67 30.64 17.11
C THR A 72 12.52 30.69 18.12
N SER A 73 12.05 29.55 18.69
CA SER A 73 10.94 29.54 19.64
C SER A 73 11.11 28.53 20.76
N PRO A 74 10.88 28.92 22.07
CA PRO A 74 10.87 27.97 23.16
C PRO A 74 9.61 27.12 23.12
N LYS A 75 9.82 25.84 22.93
CA LYS A 75 8.98 24.68 23.29
C LYS A 75 7.46 24.91 23.40
N ILE A 76 6.76 24.79 22.28
CA ILE A 76 5.47 24.10 22.27
C ILE A 76 5.65 22.95 21.28
N SER A 77 6.34 21.92 21.69
CA SER A 77 6.43 20.67 20.97
C SER A 77 5.14 19.88 21.20
N ALA A 78 4.07 20.23 20.51
CA ALA A 78 3.04 19.27 20.20
C ALA A 78 3.73 18.20 19.35
N LYS A 79 3.88 17.04 19.93
CA LYS A 79 4.60 15.86 19.46
C LYS A 79 3.84 15.19 18.30
N PHE A 80 3.52 15.96 17.26
CA PHE A 80 3.04 15.39 16.01
C PHE A 80 4.27 14.85 15.25
N ARG A 81 4.25 13.55 15.02
CA ARG A 81 5.23 12.94 14.11
C ARG A 81 4.98 13.50 12.73
N SER A 82 6.03 13.80 11.99
CA SER A 82 5.93 14.33 10.60
C SER A 82 5.11 13.42 9.67
N ASP A 83 5.07 12.12 9.95
CA ASP A 83 4.27 11.12 9.24
C ASP A 83 2.76 11.27 9.52
N ASP A 84 2.39 11.62 10.76
CA ASP A 84 0.98 11.87 11.12
C ASP A 84 0.47 13.18 10.48
N GLU A 85 1.31 14.22 10.42
CA GLU A 85 0.99 15.48 9.74
C GLU A 85 0.76 15.27 8.24
N VAL A 86 1.69 14.56 7.56
CA VAL A 86 1.51 14.19 6.15
C VAL A 86 0.29 13.32 5.94
N GLY A 87 0.01 12.41 6.87
CA GLY A 87 -1.15 11.53 6.83
C GLY A 87 -2.47 12.29 6.96
N GLN A 88 -2.54 13.25 7.87
CA GLN A 88 -3.71 14.08 8.09
C GLN A 88 -4.06 14.89 6.83
N ASP A 89 -3.07 15.51 6.20
CA ASP A 89 -3.25 16.26 4.94
C ASP A 89 -3.70 15.35 3.78
N ALA A 90 -3.21 14.11 3.74
CA ALA A 90 -3.54 13.14 2.69
C ALA A 90 -4.82 12.32 2.99
N GLY A 91 -5.45 12.50 4.17
CA GLY A 91 -6.60 11.73 4.60
C GLY A 91 -6.31 10.25 4.89
N VAL A 92 -5.05 9.91 5.25
CA VAL A 92 -4.60 8.55 5.56
C VAL A 92 -3.85 8.52 6.90
N SER A 93 -3.65 7.33 7.47
CA SER A 93 -2.89 7.20 8.71
C SER A 93 -1.39 7.41 8.50
N GLY A 94 -0.66 7.87 9.53
CA GLY A 94 0.81 7.96 9.52
C GLY A 94 1.47 6.61 9.24
N ASP A 95 0.89 5.49 9.70
CA ASP A 95 1.35 4.13 9.34
C ASP A 95 1.29 3.88 7.83
N THR A 96 0.22 4.33 7.18
CA THR A 96 0.09 4.23 5.72
C THR A 96 1.20 5.02 5.01
N ILE A 97 1.51 6.22 5.49
CA ILE A 97 2.61 7.04 4.96
C ILE A 97 3.94 6.31 5.10
N ARG A 98 4.23 5.76 6.29
CA ARG A 98 5.46 4.99 6.54
C ARG A 98 5.57 3.77 5.63
N ASN A 99 4.49 3.04 5.44
CA ASN A 99 4.43 1.88 4.57
C ASN A 99 4.71 2.25 3.10
N TYR A 100 4.11 3.34 2.60
CA TYR A 100 4.43 3.82 1.25
C TYR A 100 5.89 4.23 1.13
N ILE A 101 6.43 4.99 2.08
CA ILE A 101 7.83 5.41 2.05
C ILE A 101 8.77 4.20 2.07
N ALA A 102 8.42 3.12 2.78
CA ALA A 102 9.21 1.90 2.78
C ALA A 102 9.41 1.33 1.36
N LEU A 103 8.43 1.46 0.44
CA LEU A 103 8.57 1.01 -0.94
C LEU A 103 9.77 1.66 -1.67
N THR A 104 10.23 2.82 -1.23
CA THR A 104 11.43 3.47 -1.81
C THR A 104 12.74 2.70 -1.51
N GLN A 105 12.70 1.70 -0.61
CA GLN A 105 13.84 0.84 -0.29
C GLN A 105 13.90 -0.41 -1.17
N LEU A 106 12.85 -0.67 -1.95
CA LEU A 106 12.85 -1.77 -2.91
C LEU A 106 13.78 -1.44 -4.09
N VAL A 107 14.42 -2.48 -4.63
CA VAL A 107 15.15 -2.36 -5.90
C VAL A 107 14.17 -2.03 -7.04
N PRO A 108 14.63 -1.36 -8.12
CA PRO A 108 13.76 -0.87 -9.18
C PRO A 108 12.85 -1.93 -9.79
N GLU A 109 13.33 -3.14 -9.96
CA GLU A 109 12.61 -4.27 -10.55
C GLU A 109 11.42 -4.69 -9.67
N LEU A 110 11.62 -4.78 -8.34
CA LEU A 110 10.53 -5.05 -7.39
C LEU A 110 9.53 -3.88 -7.32
N GLN A 111 10.00 -2.62 -7.39
CA GLN A 111 9.11 -1.46 -7.48
C GLN A 111 8.22 -1.55 -8.73
N GLN A 112 8.79 -1.91 -9.86
CA GLN A 112 8.04 -2.08 -11.10
C GLN A 112 6.99 -3.19 -10.97
N MET A 113 7.32 -4.33 -10.35
CA MET A 113 6.36 -5.41 -10.10
C MET A 113 5.19 -4.97 -9.20
N VAL A 114 5.43 -4.06 -8.26
CA VAL A 114 4.38 -3.47 -7.43
C VAL A 114 3.50 -2.52 -8.25
N ASP A 115 4.09 -1.70 -9.10
CA ASP A 115 3.38 -0.78 -9.98
C ASP A 115 2.52 -1.53 -11.01
N GLU A 116 2.99 -2.65 -11.52
CA GLU A 116 2.28 -3.57 -12.40
C GLU A 116 1.25 -4.46 -11.67
N LYS A 117 1.11 -4.31 -10.35
CA LYS A 117 0.22 -5.11 -9.48
C LYS A 117 0.53 -6.62 -9.47
N LYS A 118 1.72 -7.03 -9.90
CA LYS A 118 2.21 -8.41 -9.76
C LYS A 118 2.47 -8.76 -8.30
N ILE A 119 2.99 -7.80 -7.53
CA ILE A 119 3.15 -7.91 -6.08
C ILE A 119 2.16 -6.94 -5.43
N ALA A 120 1.35 -7.43 -4.49
CA ALA A 120 0.43 -6.59 -3.73
C ALA A 120 1.18 -5.66 -2.75
N LEU A 121 0.58 -4.53 -2.37
CA LEU A 121 1.21 -3.54 -1.48
C LEU A 121 1.61 -4.12 -0.12
N SER A 122 0.75 -4.94 0.48
CA SER A 122 1.01 -5.48 1.83
C SER A 122 2.24 -6.39 1.90
N PRO A 123 2.46 -7.36 1.00
CA PRO A 123 3.74 -8.06 0.88
C PRO A 123 4.91 -7.11 0.60
N ALA A 124 4.75 -6.16 -0.34
CA ALA A 124 5.81 -5.25 -0.74
C ALA A 124 6.37 -4.42 0.43
N TYR A 125 5.51 -3.98 1.36
CA TYR A 125 5.95 -3.29 2.57
C TYR A 125 6.84 -4.15 3.48
N GLN A 126 6.63 -5.46 3.49
CA GLN A 126 7.47 -6.37 4.27
C GLN A 126 8.79 -6.63 3.56
N LEU A 127 8.75 -6.80 2.24
CA LEU A 127 9.93 -7.03 1.40
C LEU A 127 10.87 -5.82 1.36
N ALA A 128 10.37 -4.62 1.54
CA ALA A 128 11.16 -3.41 1.65
C ALA A 128 12.15 -3.41 2.83
N ALA A 129 11.97 -4.30 3.80
CA ALA A 129 12.89 -4.46 4.92
C ALA A 129 14.08 -5.40 4.63
N LEU A 130 14.07 -6.09 3.50
CA LEU A 130 15.17 -6.95 3.06
C LEU A 130 16.36 -6.12 2.55
N THR A 131 17.55 -6.67 2.70
CA THR A 131 18.77 -6.07 2.13
C THR A 131 18.73 -6.11 0.59
N PRO A 132 19.47 -5.23 -0.11
CA PRO A 132 19.51 -5.26 -1.57
C PRO A 132 19.95 -6.60 -2.17
N LYS A 133 20.85 -7.33 -1.47
CA LYS A 133 21.27 -8.67 -1.88
C LYS A 133 20.12 -9.68 -1.80
N GLU A 134 19.40 -9.69 -0.69
CA GLU A 134 18.24 -10.57 -0.48
C GLU A 134 17.09 -10.23 -1.46
N GLN A 135 16.91 -8.97 -1.79
CA GLN A 135 15.95 -8.55 -2.82
C GLN A 135 16.35 -9.08 -4.21
N GLY A 136 17.67 -9.12 -4.53
CA GLY A 136 18.18 -9.75 -5.75
C GLY A 136 17.87 -11.24 -5.79
N LEU A 137 18.18 -11.98 -4.71
CA LEU A 137 17.83 -13.41 -4.59
C LEU A 137 16.32 -13.66 -4.72
N LEU A 138 15.51 -12.76 -4.16
CA LEU A 138 14.05 -12.85 -4.29
C LEU A 138 13.61 -12.72 -5.75
N LEU A 139 14.19 -11.80 -6.53
CA LEU A 139 13.90 -11.66 -7.96
C LEU A 139 14.23 -12.94 -8.73
N GLU A 140 15.41 -13.52 -8.51
CA GLU A 140 15.82 -14.79 -9.12
C GLU A 140 14.84 -15.92 -8.74
N THR A 141 14.42 -15.98 -7.47
CA THR A 141 13.44 -16.96 -7.01
C THR A 141 12.05 -16.75 -7.63
N ILE A 142 11.60 -15.50 -7.79
CA ILE A 142 10.33 -15.17 -8.46
C ILE A 142 10.39 -15.62 -9.93
N ASP A 143 11.52 -15.39 -10.60
CA ASP A 143 11.68 -15.77 -12.00
C ASP A 143 11.73 -17.29 -12.17
N SER A 144 12.38 -18.04 -11.28
CA SER A 144 12.45 -19.50 -11.35
C SER A 144 11.09 -20.15 -11.06
N GLU A 145 10.42 -19.71 -10.01
CA GLU A 145 9.16 -20.30 -9.54
C GLU A 145 7.91 -19.73 -10.22
N GLN A 146 8.05 -18.67 -11.01
CA GLN A 146 6.96 -17.93 -11.67
C GLN A 146 5.82 -17.55 -10.72
N THR A 147 6.16 -17.31 -9.45
CA THR A 147 5.22 -16.95 -8.38
C THR A 147 5.72 -15.76 -7.59
N THR A 148 4.78 -14.96 -7.06
CA THR A 148 5.10 -13.83 -6.19
C THR A 148 4.77 -14.16 -4.73
N PRO A 149 5.51 -13.64 -3.75
CA PRO A 149 5.30 -13.99 -2.34
C PRO A 149 3.97 -13.45 -1.81
N SER A 150 3.31 -14.27 -1.02
CA SER A 150 2.15 -13.87 -0.21
C SER A 150 2.59 -13.01 0.99
N LEU A 151 1.63 -12.36 1.67
CA LEU A 151 1.93 -11.58 2.87
C LEU A 151 2.61 -12.41 3.96
N SER A 152 2.15 -13.64 4.20
CA SER A 152 2.73 -14.52 5.22
C SER A 152 4.16 -14.93 4.88
N GLN A 153 4.44 -15.22 3.62
CA GLN A 153 5.78 -15.53 3.12
C GLN A 153 6.71 -14.31 3.27
N ALA A 154 6.26 -13.12 2.84
CA ALA A 154 7.03 -11.88 2.98
C ALA A 154 7.34 -11.52 4.44
N GLN A 155 6.39 -11.76 5.37
CA GLN A 155 6.62 -11.56 6.81
C GLN A 155 7.66 -12.54 7.38
N ARG A 156 7.68 -13.79 6.93
CA ARG A 156 8.69 -14.78 7.33
C ARG A 156 10.06 -14.43 6.78
N MET A 157 10.14 -14.04 5.50
CA MET A 157 11.39 -13.57 4.89
C MET A 157 11.96 -12.38 5.66
N LYS A 158 11.13 -11.39 5.99
CA LYS A 158 11.54 -10.25 6.82
C LYS A 158 12.11 -10.69 8.19
N LYS A 159 11.45 -11.63 8.86
CA LYS A 159 11.93 -12.16 10.14
C LYS A 159 13.29 -12.82 10.01
N LEU A 160 13.47 -13.68 9.01
CA LEU A 160 14.72 -14.38 8.75
C LEU A 160 15.84 -13.40 8.31
N SER A 161 15.51 -12.38 7.54
CA SER A 161 16.44 -11.29 7.21
C SER A 161 16.94 -10.58 8.47
N GLN A 162 16.03 -10.27 9.40
CA GLN A 162 16.37 -9.60 10.66
C GLN A 162 17.24 -10.48 11.59
N SER A 163 17.09 -11.81 11.54
CA SER A 163 17.95 -12.75 12.29
C SER A 163 19.25 -13.11 11.53
N GLY A 164 19.39 -12.68 10.28
CA GLY A 164 20.56 -13.03 9.44
C GLY A 164 20.54 -14.46 8.90
N GLU A 165 19.38 -15.11 8.96
CA GLU A 165 19.20 -16.52 8.55
C GLU A 165 18.57 -16.65 7.13
N LEU A 166 18.26 -15.54 6.49
CA LEU A 166 17.69 -15.56 5.14
C LEU A 166 18.78 -15.83 4.11
N ASN A 167 18.68 -16.97 3.45
CA ASN A 167 19.55 -17.39 2.36
C ASN A 167 18.71 -17.92 1.19
N GLU A 168 19.34 -18.29 0.10
CA GLU A 168 18.67 -18.80 -1.11
C GLU A 168 17.81 -20.02 -0.83
N ASP A 169 18.33 -21.02 -0.09
CA ASP A 169 17.62 -22.25 0.23
C ASP A 169 16.34 -21.99 1.07
N THR A 170 16.47 -21.13 2.09
CA THR A 170 15.32 -20.77 2.95
C THR A 170 14.29 -19.94 2.18
N MET A 171 14.73 -19.05 1.28
CA MET A 171 13.86 -18.27 0.43
C MET A 171 13.07 -19.16 -0.53
N LEU A 172 13.77 -20.06 -1.23
CA LEU A 172 13.15 -21.03 -2.12
C LEU A 172 12.16 -21.93 -1.38
N SER A 173 12.54 -22.46 -0.20
CA SER A 173 11.65 -23.26 0.64
C SER A 173 10.36 -22.52 1.00
N ILE A 174 10.46 -21.23 1.35
CA ILE A 174 9.29 -20.40 1.67
C ILE A 174 8.42 -20.19 0.43
N MET A 175 9.02 -19.96 -0.74
CA MET A 175 8.29 -19.70 -1.98
C MET A 175 7.60 -20.95 -2.52
N MET A 176 8.21 -22.13 -2.37
CA MET A 176 7.65 -23.43 -2.78
C MET A 176 6.50 -23.89 -1.87
N GLU A 177 6.36 -23.33 -0.66
CA GLU A 177 5.21 -23.67 0.19
C GLU A 177 3.90 -23.35 -0.53
N GLN A 178 3.01 -24.34 -0.63
CA GLN A 178 1.69 -24.11 -1.20
C GLN A 178 1.00 -22.96 -0.48
N LYS A 179 0.61 -21.94 -1.22
CA LYS A 179 -0.25 -20.87 -0.69
C LYS A 179 -1.46 -21.53 -0.06
N LYS A 180 -1.68 -21.32 1.25
CA LYS A 180 -2.93 -21.75 1.88
C LYS A 180 -4.06 -21.27 0.99
N PRO A 181 -5.01 -22.14 0.60
CA PRO A 181 -6.15 -21.70 -0.20
C PRO A 181 -6.77 -20.50 0.49
N GLU A 182 -7.04 -19.45 -0.26
CA GLU A 182 -7.77 -18.31 0.29
C GLU A 182 -9.03 -18.86 0.92
N LYS A 183 -9.15 -18.69 2.22
CA LYS A 183 -10.38 -19.03 2.89
C LYS A 183 -11.43 -18.04 2.38
N ASN A 184 -12.25 -18.50 1.44
CA ASN A 184 -13.46 -17.78 1.04
C ASN A 184 -14.48 -17.86 2.17
N ASP A 185 -14.09 -17.41 3.37
CA ASP A 185 -14.96 -17.37 4.52
C ASP A 185 -16.02 -16.29 4.31
N ILE A 186 -17.24 -16.67 4.03
CA ILE A 186 -18.37 -15.76 3.99
C ILE A 186 -18.78 -15.47 5.43
N THR A 187 -18.40 -14.30 5.94
CA THR A 187 -18.80 -13.88 7.28
C THR A 187 -20.20 -13.26 7.25
N LEU A 188 -21.15 -13.93 7.85
CA LEU A 188 -22.50 -13.40 8.01
C LEU A 188 -22.60 -12.59 9.31
N SER A 189 -23.09 -11.33 9.21
CA SER A 189 -23.31 -10.48 10.38
C SER A 189 -24.34 -11.12 11.33
N GLY A 190 -23.95 -11.29 12.61
CA GLY A 190 -24.83 -11.82 13.63
C GLY A 190 -26.12 -11.04 13.82
N GLU A 191 -26.08 -9.70 13.61
CA GLU A 191 -27.27 -8.85 13.69
C GLU A 191 -28.29 -9.17 12.58
N LYS A 192 -27.82 -9.43 11.36
CA LYS A 192 -28.68 -9.85 10.24
C LYS A 192 -29.30 -11.21 10.47
N LEU A 193 -28.54 -12.15 11.07
CA LEU A 193 -29.01 -13.49 11.38
C LEU A 193 -30.04 -13.50 12.53
N ARG A 194 -29.94 -12.59 13.51
CA ARG A 194 -30.88 -12.52 14.65
C ARG A 194 -32.35 -12.25 14.24
N LYS A 195 -32.61 -11.78 13.03
CA LYS A 195 -33.96 -11.63 12.48
C LYS A 195 -34.62 -12.97 12.16
N TYR A 196 -33.83 -14.01 11.91
CA TYR A 196 -34.28 -15.31 11.41
C TYR A 196 -34.16 -16.42 12.46
N PHE A 197 -33.36 -16.21 13.51
CA PHE A 197 -33.09 -17.23 14.53
C PHE A 197 -33.45 -16.75 15.94
N PRO A 198 -34.03 -17.62 16.78
CA PRO A 198 -34.28 -17.33 18.19
C PRO A 198 -32.99 -16.95 18.94
N ARG A 199 -33.12 -16.11 19.97
CA ARG A 199 -31.94 -15.68 20.78
C ARG A 199 -31.26 -16.85 21.52
N SER A 200 -31.95 -17.96 21.71
CA SER A 200 -31.43 -19.18 22.36
C SER A 200 -30.53 -20.04 21.46
N TYR A 201 -30.49 -19.74 20.15
CA TYR A 201 -29.67 -20.52 19.23
C TYR A 201 -28.19 -20.17 19.38
N THR A 202 -27.37 -21.21 19.56
CA THR A 202 -25.91 -21.08 19.53
C THR A 202 -25.41 -20.87 18.10
N PRO A 203 -24.22 -20.26 17.91
CA PRO A 203 -23.62 -20.08 16.59
C PRO A 203 -23.56 -21.39 15.77
N PHE A 204 -23.25 -22.50 16.41
CA PHE A 204 -23.21 -23.84 15.79
C PHE A 204 -24.62 -24.32 15.33
N GLN A 205 -25.65 -24.03 16.09
CA GLN A 205 -27.03 -24.39 15.69
C GLN A 205 -27.51 -23.55 14.50
N ILE A 206 -27.11 -22.26 14.46
CA ILE A 206 -27.41 -21.34 13.35
C ILE A 206 -26.71 -21.87 12.08
N GLU A 207 -25.43 -22.18 12.16
CA GLU A 207 -24.64 -22.70 11.04
C GLU A 207 -25.24 -23.99 10.47
N ASN A 208 -25.51 -24.99 11.33
CA ASN A 208 -26.14 -26.26 10.93
C ASN A 208 -27.50 -26.04 10.27
N THR A 209 -28.30 -25.12 10.77
CA THR A 209 -29.62 -24.83 10.18
C THR A 209 -29.47 -24.21 8.80
N ILE A 210 -28.51 -23.27 8.62
CA ILE A 210 -28.21 -22.67 7.32
C ILE A 210 -27.81 -23.73 6.31
N PHE A 211 -26.90 -24.65 6.66
CA PHE A 211 -26.48 -25.74 5.77
C PHE A 211 -27.63 -26.64 5.38
N LYS A 212 -28.50 -27.04 6.32
CA LYS A 212 -29.70 -27.83 6.02
C LYS A 212 -30.64 -27.14 5.02
N LEU A 213 -30.81 -25.83 5.17
CA LEU A 213 -31.65 -25.04 4.26
C LEU A 213 -31.02 -24.93 2.87
N LEU A 214 -29.68 -24.75 2.79
CA LEU A 214 -28.95 -24.74 1.53
C LEU A 214 -29.00 -26.09 0.80
N ASP A 215 -28.86 -27.18 1.51
CA ASP A 215 -29.01 -28.54 0.95
C ASP A 215 -30.42 -28.80 0.38
N ALA A 216 -31.45 -28.38 1.12
CA ALA A 216 -32.83 -28.44 0.64
C ALA A 216 -33.07 -27.60 -0.60
N TRP A 217 -32.54 -26.39 -0.61
CA TRP A 217 -32.61 -25.49 -1.76
C TRP A 217 -31.88 -26.04 -2.98
N GLN A 218 -30.68 -26.61 -2.81
CA GLN A 218 -29.90 -27.21 -3.90
C GLN A 218 -30.67 -28.42 -4.51
N LYS A 219 -31.25 -29.31 -3.67
CA LYS A 219 -32.08 -30.42 -4.15
C LYS A 219 -33.31 -29.94 -4.94
N LYS A 220 -33.94 -28.85 -4.49
CA LYS A 220 -35.06 -28.26 -5.21
C LYS A 220 -34.62 -27.75 -6.57
N ARG A 221 -33.53 -26.99 -6.63
CA ARG A 221 -32.95 -26.42 -7.87
C ARG A 221 -32.59 -27.51 -8.89
N GLN A 222 -32.02 -28.62 -8.44
CA GLN A 222 -31.70 -29.75 -9.31
C GLN A 222 -32.96 -30.40 -9.92
N ARG A 223 -34.04 -30.52 -9.14
CA ARG A 223 -35.33 -31.05 -9.64
C ARG A 223 -35.99 -30.10 -10.66
N ASP A 224 -35.86 -28.80 -10.45
CA ASP A 224 -36.43 -27.78 -11.35
C ASP A 224 -35.65 -27.70 -12.67
N GLN A 225 -34.34 -28.04 -12.67
CA GLN A 225 -33.50 -28.08 -13.87
C GLN A 225 -33.62 -29.40 -14.67
N SER A 226 -34.17 -30.47 -14.05
CA SER A 226 -34.39 -31.78 -14.68
C SER A 226 -35.81 -31.96 -15.21
N ARG A 227 -36.63 -30.92 -15.19
CA ARG A 227 -37.95 -30.82 -15.82
C ARG A 227 -37.90 -29.92 -17.08
#